data_26c6e2ed5f9bd2ec5f7cac2037e2e303
#
_entry.id   26c6e2ed5f9bd2ec5f7cac2037e2e303
#
_cell.length_a   1.000
_cell.length_b   1.000
_cell.length_c   1.000
_cell.angle_alpha   90.00
_cell.angle_beta   90.00
_cell.angle_gamma   90.00
#
_symmetry.space_group_name_H-M   'P 1'
#
loop_
_entity.id
_entity.type
_entity.pdbx_description
1 polymer ?
#
loop_
_entity_poly.entity_id
_entity_poly.type
_entity_poly.pdbx_seq_one_letter_code
_entity_poly.pdbx_strand_id
1 'polypeptide(L)'
;MSAGGRQSTVGGNALAKVSVNGTHLEAQMGALLSSVILPHHALEMPCAGYGRCGKCRVVAHGALSALSDAEREHLSPQDISRGVRLACCARVEGDCTVTLEGAAASQIRLAGEMPDFVHDPIFSVCGAAVDIGTTTLASCLYGPDGTLLAQASAPNPQAGWGADVISRIEAALHGSGDALAASVRAGVRALVLEMAASAHISAEAVDALVITGNTAMLYLLTQTDLANIRRDCNRI
;
A
#
# COMPACT_ATOMS: atom_id res chain seq x y z
N MET A 1 29.39 -54.15 -15.96
CA MET A 1 28.80 -53.12 -16.82
C MET A 1 27.97 -52.24 -15.94
N SER A 2 28.53 -51.09 -15.58
CA SER A 2 28.00 -50.17 -14.56
C SER A 2 27.20 -49.09 -15.26
N ALA A 3 25.91 -49.00 -14.96
CA ALA A 3 25.06 -47.90 -15.41
C ALA A 3 25.00 -46.85 -14.30
N GLY A 4 25.76 -45.77 -14.50
CA GLY A 4 25.72 -44.60 -13.63
C GLY A 4 24.41 -43.84 -13.77
N GLY A 5 23.56 -43.93 -12.78
CA GLY A 5 22.42 -43.04 -12.63
C GLY A 5 22.89 -41.61 -12.32
N ARG A 6 22.63 -40.67 -13.22
CA ARG A 6 22.75 -39.24 -12.93
C ARG A 6 21.59 -38.84 -12.01
N GLN A 7 21.90 -38.59 -10.77
CA GLN A 7 21.01 -37.85 -9.88
C GLN A 7 20.99 -36.40 -10.34
N SER A 8 19.85 -35.95 -10.88
CA SER A 8 19.55 -34.56 -11.09
C SER A 8 19.37 -33.89 -9.73
N THR A 9 20.34 -33.10 -9.31
CA THR A 9 20.27 -32.21 -8.17
C THR A 9 19.19 -31.17 -8.45
N VAL A 10 18.11 -31.26 -7.70
CA VAL A 10 17.02 -30.29 -7.64
C VAL A 10 17.58 -28.96 -7.15
N GLY A 11 17.25 -27.90 -7.84
CA GLY A 11 17.68 -26.54 -7.86
C GLY A 11 18.11 -25.92 -6.53
N GLY A 12 19.32 -25.41 -6.54
CA GLY A 12 19.78 -24.42 -5.57
C GLY A 12 18.90 -23.18 -5.68
N ASN A 13 18.66 -22.57 -4.52
CA ASN A 13 17.89 -21.34 -4.30
C ASN A 13 18.63 -20.17 -4.98
N ALA A 14 18.51 -20.02 -6.30
CA ALA A 14 19.19 -18.97 -7.04
C ALA A 14 18.50 -17.63 -6.73
N LEU A 15 19.28 -16.68 -6.25
CA LEU A 15 18.83 -15.31 -6.00
C LEU A 15 19.11 -14.45 -7.24
N ALA A 16 18.19 -13.57 -7.56
CA ALA A 16 18.33 -12.55 -8.59
C ALA A 16 18.35 -11.16 -7.95
N LYS A 17 19.03 -10.23 -8.61
CA LYS A 17 19.07 -8.81 -8.19
C LYS A 17 17.91 -8.08 -8.85
N VAL A 18 17.06 -7.48 -8.03
CA VAL A 18 15.92 -6.67 -8.47
C VAL A 18 16.16 -5.23 -8.04
N SER A 19 16.35 -4.32 -8.99
CA SER A 19 16.49 -2.89 -8.70
C SER A 19 15.12 -2.20 -8.82
N VAL A 20 14.57 -1.74 -7.72
CA VAL A 20 13.27 -1.03 -7.68
C VAL A 20 13.52 0.45 -7.41
N ASN A 21 13.24 1.32 -8.38
CA ASN A 21 13.53 2.77 -8.31
C ASN A 21 14.96 3.09 -7.83
N GLY A 22 15.94 2.26 -8.22
CA GLY A 22 17.34 2.39 -7.81
C GLY A 22 17.70 1.70 -6.49
N THR A 23 16.74 1.21 -5.71
CA THR A 23 16.99 0.39 -4.52
C THR A 23 17.24 -1.07 -4.94
N HIS A 24 18.36 -1.64 -4.51
CA HIS A 24 18.71 -3.01 -4.85
C HIS A 24 18.15 -3.99 -3.81
N LEU A 25 17.37 -4.94 -4.30
CA LEU A 25 16.74 -6.01 -3.51
C LEU A 25 17.21 -7.37 -4.04
N GLU A 26 17.16 -8.38 -3.20
CA GLU A 26 17.37 -9.77 -3.59
C GLU A 26 16.04 -10.51 -3.62
N ALA A 27 15.83 -11.31 -4.66
CA ALA A 27 14.60 -12.08 -4.85
C ALA A 27 14.91 -13.51 -5.24
N GLN A 28 14.11 -14.45 -4.78
CA GLN A 28 14.18 -15.83 -5.25
C GLN A 28 13.69 -15.90 -6.69
N MET A 29 14.33 -16.73 -7.50
CA MET A 29 13.86 -17.07 -8.84
C MET A 29 12.44 -17.62 -8.77
N GLY A 30 11.56 -17.12 -9.66
CA GLY A 30 10.14 -17.47 -9.67
C GLY A 30 9.26 -16.64 -8.73
N ALA A 31 9.83 -15.77 -7.87
CA ALA A 31 9.05 -14.86 -7.02
C ALA A 31 8.23 -13.88 -7.86
N LEU A 32 7.03 -13.52 -7.41
CA LEU A 32 6.24 -12.46 -8.04
C LEU A 32 6.87 -11.10 -7.76
N LEU A 33 6.91 -10.20 -8.75
CA LEU A 33 7.40 -8.85 -8.54
C LEU A 33 6.67 -8.14 -7.38
N SER A 34 5.37 -8.35 -7.24
CA SER A 34 4.60 -7.78 -6.13
C SER A 34 5.13 -8.21 -4.76
N SER A 35 5.53 -9.47 -4.58
CA SER A 35 6.07 -9.95 -3.30
C SER A 35 7.44 -9.36 -2.97
N VAL A 36 8.20 -8.96 -3.99
CA VAL A 36 9.50 -8.29 -3.84
C VAL A 36 9.33 -6.80 -3.54
N ILE A 37 8.33 -6.16 -4.17
CA ILE A 37 8.11 -4.72 -4.09
C ILE A 37 7.40 -4.31 -2.80
N LEU A 38 6.31 -5.01 -2.43
CA LEU A 38 5.42 -4.64 -1.32
C LEU A 38 6.08 -4.43 0.05
N PRO A 39 7.15 -5.17 0.44
CA PRO A 39 7.82 -4.92 1.71
C PRO A 39 8.56 -3.59 1.78
N HIS A 40 8.84 -2.95 0.63
CA HIS A 40 9.70 -1.77 0.52
C HIS A 40 9.00 -0.57 -0.11
N HIS A 41 7.97 -0.80 -0.94
CA HIS A 41 7.28 0.24 -1.70
C HIS A 41 5.77 -0.03 -1.75
N ALA A 42 4.98 1.05 -1.72
CA ALA A 42 3.54 0.95 -1.95
C ALA A 42 3.24 0.53 -3.40
N LEU A 43 2.31 -0.39 -3.57
CA LEU A 43 1.84 -0.86 -4.87
C LEU A 43 0.31 -0.96 -4.84
N GLU A 44 -0.36 -0.38 -5.83
CA GLU A 44 -1.81 -0.43 -5.94
C GLU A 44 -2.28 -1.83 -6.35
N MET A 45 -2.90 -2.57 -5.44
CA MET A 45 -3.36 -3.94 -5.68
C MET A 45 -4.78 -4.19 -5.17
N PRO A 46 -5.81 -3.46 -5.66
CA PRO A 46 -7.18 -3.58 -5.15
C PRO A 46 -7.81 -4.96 -5.33
N CYS A 47 -7.29 -5.80 -6.23
CA CYS A 47 -7.72 -7.18 -6.38
C CYS A 47 -6.84 -8.20 -5.62
N ALA A 48 -6.09 -7.77 -4.60
CA ALA A 48 -5.23 -8.64 -3.78
C ALA A 48 -4.29 -9.57 -4.58
N GLY A 49 -3.88 -9.16 -5.78
CA GLY A 49 -2.95 -9.93 -6.61
C GLY A 49 -3.57 -10.97 -7.53
N TYR A 50 -4.90 -11.03 -7.65
CA TYR A 50 -5.59 -11.99 -8.52
C TYR A 50 -5.52 -11.68 -10.02
N GLY A 51 -4.81 -10.66 -10.45
CA GLY A 51 -4.65 -10.31 -11.87
C GLY A 51 -5.89 -9.72 -12.53
N ARG A 52 -6.95 -9.36 -11.76
CA ARG A 52 -8.27 -9.00 -12.29
C ARG A 52 -8.48 -7.51 -12.53
N CYS A 53 -7.65 -6.62 -11.99
CA CYS A 53 -7.93 -5.18 -12.02
C CYS A 53 -6.96 -4.36 -12.86
N GLY A 54 -5.82 -4.92 -13.25
CA GLY A 54 -4.80 -4.24 -14.06
C GLY A 54 -4.14 -3.01 -13.40
N LYS A 55 -4.24 -2.84 -12.06
CA LYS A 55 -3.79 -1.63 -11.35
C LYS A 55 -2.35 -1.68 -10.86
N CYS A 56 -1.80 -2.87 -10.62
CA CYS A 56 -0.41 -3.05 -10.13
C CYS A 56 0.63 -2.90 -11.26
N ARG A 57 0.52 -1.82 -12.03
CA ARG A 57 1.39 -1.54 -13.17
C ARG A 57 2.76 -1.08 -12.72
N VAL A 58 3.77 -1.66 -13.33
CA VAL A 58 5.18 -1.27 -13.16
C VAL A 58 5.87 -1.31 -14.51
N VAL A 59 6.86 -0.47 -14.76
CA VAL A 59 7.76 -0.66 -15.90
C VAL A 59 8.89 -1.56 -15.46
N ALA A 60 9.06 -2.70 -16.09
CA ALA A 60 10.06 -3.68 -15.70
C ALA A 60 10.82 -4.21 -16.92
N HIS A 61 12.15 -4.26 -16.79
CA HIS A 61 13.07 -4.72 -17.82
C HIS A 61 14.06 -5.72 -17.23
N GLY A 62 14.48 -6.70 -18.03
CA GLY A 62 15.41 -7.74 -17.63
C GLY A 62 14.80 -9.14 -17.71
N ALA A 63 15.30 -10.07 -16.90
CA ALA A 63 14.87 -11.46 -16.95
C ALA A 63 13.57 -11.66 -16.14
N LEU A 64 12.46 -11.60 -16.82
CA LEU A 64 11.11 -11.78 -16.28
C LEU A 64 10.35 -12.85 -17.06
N SER A 65 9.36 -13.46 -16.42
CA SER A 65 8.47 -14.42 -17.07
C SER A 65 7.79 -13.85 -18.33
N ALA A 66 7.40 -14.71 -19.26
CA ALA A 66 6.56 -14.32 -20.38
C ALA A 66 5.28 -13.62 -19.89
N LEU A 67 4.68 -12.77 -20.74
CA LEU A 67 3.41 -12.11 -20.44
C LEU A 67 2.32 -13.17 -20.18
N SER A 68 1.63 -13.04 -19.04
CA SER A 68 0.47 -13.83 -18.69
C SER A 68 -0.77 -13.40 -19.49
N ASP A 69 -1.81 -14.23 -19.51
CA ASP A 69 -3.08 -13.88 -20.15
C ASP A 69 -3.74 -12.66 -19.48
N ALA A 70 -3.67 -12.57 -18.16
CA ALA A 70 -4.15 -11.39 -17.43
C ALA A 70 -3.42 -10.10 -17.84
N GLU A 71 -2.11 -10.16 -18.09
CA GLU A 71 -1.37 -9.01 -18.60
C GLU A 71 -1.81 -8.65 -20.03
N ARG A 72 -2.03 -9.62 -20.89
CA ARG A 72 -2.53 -9.39 -22.28
C ARG A 72 -3.92 -8.79 -22.31
N GLU A 73 -4.76 -9.11 -21.33
CA GLU A 73 -6.12 -8.57 -21.19
C GLU A 73 -6.13 -7.10 -20.72
N HIS A 74 -5.22 -6.75 -19.80
CA HIS A 74 -5.24 -5.45 -19.11
C HIS A 74 -4.23 -4.42 -19.64
N LEU A 75 -3.23 -4.85 -20.43
CA LEU A 75 -2.20 -3.97 -20.96
C LEU A 75 -2.41 -3.73 -22.45
N SER A 76 -2.33 -2.47 -22.87
CA SER A 76 -2.35 -2.13 -24.28
C SER A 76 -1.04 -2.55 -24.98
N PRO A 77 -1.03 -2.72 -26.32
CA PRO A 77 0.20 -2.97 -27.07
C PRO A 77 1.29 -1.89 -26.83
N GLN A 78 0.86 -0.66 -26.57
CA GLN A 78 1.77 0.45 -26.25
C GLN A 78 2.39 0.28 -24.83
N ASP A 79 1.59 -0.14 -23.85
CA ASP A 79 2.09 -0.45 -22.49
C ASP A 79 3.13 -1.56 -22.57
N ILE A 80 2.82 -2.64 -23.27
CA ILE A 80 3.72 -3.79 -23.43
C ILE A 80 5.03 -3.37 -24.11
N SER A 81 4.97 -2.53 -25.14
CA SER A 81 6.17 -2.04 -25.84
C SER A 81 7.05 -1.14 -24.95
N ARG A 82 6.47 -0.47 -23.97
CA ARG A 82 7.18 0.34 -22.96
C ARG A 82 7.73 -0.51 -21.80
N GLY A 83 7.48 -1.81 -21.79
CA GLY A 83 7.90 -2.71 -20.72
C GLY A 83 6.98 -2.69 -19.51
N VAL A 84 5.73 -2.23 -19.65
CA VAL A 84 4.76 -2.26 -18.54
C VAL A 84 4.39 -3.72 -18.26
N ARG A 85 4.40 -4.07 -16.99
CA ARG A 85 4.04 -5.40 -16.46
C ARG A 85 3.03 -5.23 -15.31
N LEU A 86 2.26 -6.28 -15.04
CA LEU A 86 1.48 -6.36 -13.80
C LEU A 86 2.32 -7.08 -12.73
N ALA A 87 2.68 -6.37 -11.68
CA ALA A 87 3.56 -6.89 -10.64
C ALA A 87 3.04 -8.17 -9.97
N CYS A 88 1.72 -8.35 -9.89
CA CYS A 88 1.09 -9.55 -9.36
C CYS A 88 1.11 -10.75 -10.33
N CYS A 89 1.51 -10.56 -11.59
CA CYS A 89 1.56 -11.61 -12.62
C CYS A 89 3.00 -11.91 -13.05
N ALA A 90 3.85 -10.89 -13.13
CA ALA A 90 5.23 -11.03 -13.58
C ALA A 90 6.10 -11.70 -12.51
N ARG A 91 6.90 -12.70 -12.94
CA ARG A 91 7.83 -13.44 -12.08
C ARG A 91 9.26 -13.10 -12.42
N VAL A 92 10.11 -13.08 -11.39
CA VAL A 92 11.55 -12.88 -11.49
C VAL A 92 12.20 -14.16 -12.04
N GLU A 93 12.85 -14.09 -13.20
CA GLU A 93 13.60 -15.18 -13.82
C GLU A 93 15.11 -14.89 -13.89
N GLY A 94 15.54 -13.75 -13.34
CA GLY A 94 16.92 -13.31 -13.24
C GLY A 94 16.98 -11.83 -12.90
N ASP A 95 18.14 -11.22 -13.09
CA ASP A 95 18.33 -9.82 -12.76
C ASP A 95 17.40 -8.92 -13.58
N CYS A 96 16.74 -7.99 -12.89
CA CYS A 96 15.79 -7.08 -13.51
C CYS A 96 15.74 -5.71 -12.83
N THR A 97 15.26 -4.71 -13.56
CA THR A 97 15.01 -3.37 -13.08
C THR A 97 13.51 -3.08 -13.11
N VAL A 98 13.01 -2.43 -12.08
CA VAL A 98 11.60 -2.08 -11.92
C VAL A 98 11.50 -0.60 -11.61
N THR A 99 10.71 0.11 -12.40
CA THR A 99 10.32 1.48 -12.13
C THR A 99 8.83 1.50 -11.80
N LEU A 100 8.52 2.03 -10.63
CA LEU A 100 7.13 2.21 -10.20
C LEU A 100 6.62 3.50 -10.86
N GLU A 101 5.81 3.40 -11.91
CA GLU A 101 5.16 4.57 -12.53
C GLU A 101 4.14 5.12 -11.52
N GLY A 102 4.35 6.34 -11.06
CA GLY A 102 3.51 6.97 -10.04
C GLY A 102 3.99 6.79 -8.61
N ALA A 103 5.07 6.06 -8.36
CA ALA A 103 5.78 6.05 -7.08
C ALA A 103 6.81 7.20 -6.93
N ALA A 104 6.85 8.15 -7.83
CA ALA A 104 7.17 9.51 -7.41
C ALA A 104 6.12 9.83 -6.37
N ALA A 105 6.50 9.69 -5.10
CA ALA A 105 5.67 9.80 -3.91
C ALA A 105 4.24 10.08 -4.37
N SER A 106 3.30 9.16 -4.19
CA SER A 106 1.92 9.55 -4.32
C SER A 106 1.86 10.80 -3.45
N GLN A 107 2.24 11.93 -4.04
CA GLN A 107 1.84 13.21 -3.52
C GLN A 107 0.35 13.10 -3.67
N ILE A 108 -0.24 12.53 -2.62
CA ILE A 108 -1.64 12.69 -2.38
C ILE A 108 -1.81 14.17 -2.68
N ARG A 109 -2.52 14.49 -3.75
CA ARG A 109 -2.92 15.86 -4.00
C ARG A 109 -3.90 16.20 -2.88
N LEU A 110 -3.32 16.52 -1.73
CA LEU A 110 -4.04 16.98 -0.55
C LEU A 110 -4.51 18.43 -0.74
N ALA A 111 -4.02 19.11 -1.76
CA ALA A 111 -4.46 20.41 -2.18
C ALA A 111 -5.36 20.29 -3.42
N GLY A 112 -6.63 19.99 -3.22
CA GLY A 112 -7.68 20.56 -4.05
C GLY A 112 -7.75 22.07 -3.75
N GLU A 113 -8.20 22.88 -4.70
CA GLU A 113 -8.58 24.26 -4.40
C GLU A 113 -9.59 24.22 -3.26
N MET A 114 -9.22 24.80 -2.11
CA MET A 114 -10.12 24.92 -0.99
C MET A 114 -11.23 25.90 -1.43
N PRO A 115 -12.51 25.52 -1.38
CA PRO A 115 -13.58 26.46 -1.66
C PRO A 115 -13.55 27.60 -0.65
N ASP A 116 -13.93 28.80 -1.07
CA ASP A 116 -14.13 29.93 -0.16
C ASP A 116 -15.22 29.58 0.84
N PHE A 117 -14.86 29.49 2.12
CA PHE A 117 -15.79 29.29 3.22
C PHE A 117 -15.31 30.07 4.45
N VAL A 118 -16.25 30.34 5.35
CA VAL A 118 -15.91 30.95 6.64
C VAL A 118 -15.22 29.91 7.49
N HIS A 119 -13.99 30.20 7.93
CA HIS A 119 -13.24 29.35 8.83
C HIS A 119 -13.86 29.43 10.24
N ASP A 120 -14.36 28.31 10.73
CA ASP A 120 -14.86 28.12 12.10
C ASP A 120 -14.22 26.84 12.66
N PRO A 121 -12.91 26.90 13.02
CA PRO A 121 -12.18 25.71 13.44
C PRO A 121 -12.65 25.22 14.81
N ILE A 122 -12.72 23.89 14.97
CA ILE A 122 -13.00 23.24 16.24
C ILE A 122 -11.76 23.11 17.15
N PHE A 123 -10.65 23.70 16.74
CA PHE A 123 -9.36 23.67 17.43
C PHE A 123 -8.80 25.08 17.58
N SER A 124 -7.94 25.28 18.59
CA SER A 124 -7.41 26.59 18.96
C SER A 124 -5.99 26.83 18.44
N VAL A 125 -5.17 25.77 18.34
CA VAL A 125 -3.77 25.88 17.92
C VAL A 125 -3.59 25.23 16.55
N CYS A 126 -3.83 23.93 16.42
CA CYS A 126 -3.82 23.24 15.14
C CYS A 126 -4.65 21.96 15.18
N GLY A 127 -5.19 21.58 14.03
CA GLY A 127 -5.98 20.38 13.84
C GLY A 127 -5.39 19.47 12.78
N ALA A 128 -5.40 18.17 13.02
CA ALA A 128 -4.98 17.17 12.07
C ALA A 128 -6.19 16.50 11.42
N ALA A 129 -6.12 16.27 10.11
CA ALA A 129 -7.04 15.45 9.36
C ALA A 129 -6.29 14.21 8.83
N VAL A 130 -6.85 13.01 9.05
CA VAL A 130 -6.25 11.75 8.61
C VAL A 130 -7.27 10.94 7.82
N ASP A 131 -6.90 10.50 6.62
CA ASP A 131 -7.65 9.53 5.83
C ASP A 131 -7.02 8.14 5.95
N ILE A 132 -7.80 7.17 6.44
CA ILE A 132 -7.37 5.78 6.56
C ILE A 132 -7.80 5.02 5.31
N GLY A 133 -6.93 5.04 4.30
CA GLY A 133 -7.10 4.21 3.11
C GLY A 133 -6.72 2.75 3.39
N THR A 134 -7.17 1.84 2.53
CA THR A 134 -6.80 0.42 2.63
C THR A 134 -5.29 0.21 2.47
N THR A 135 -4.66 0.95 1.57
CA THR A 135 -3.22 0.82 1.24
C THR A 135 -2.37 1.87 1.95
N THR A 136 -2.89 3.08 2.12
CA THR A 136 -2.12 4.25 2.54
C THR A 136 -2.89 5.03 3.61
N LEU A 137 -2.18 5.51 4.61
CA LEU A 137 -2.65 6.55 5.51
C LEU A 137 -2.19 7.90 4.95
N ALA A 138 -3.09 8.88 4.89
CA ALA A 138 -2.80 10.22 4.42
C ALA A 138 -3.21 11.25 5.48
N SER A 139 -2.41 12.29 5.66
CA SER A 139 -2.68 13.26 6.72
C SER A 139 -2.26 14.66 6.36
N CYS A 140 -3.01 15.63 6.89
CA CYS A 140 -2.76 17.05 6.82
C CYS A 140 -2.85 17.67 8.21
N LEU A 141 -2.06 18.72 8.45
CA LEU A 141 -2.09 19.52 9.66
C LEU A 141 -2.41 20.96 9.27
N TYR A 142 -3.42 21.54 9.91
CA TYR A 142 -3.92 22.89 9.62
C TYR A 142 -3.81 23.80 10.83
N GLY A 143 -3.47 25.07 10.59
CA GLY A 143 -3.64 26.16 11.53
C GLY A 143 -5.10 26.64 11.65
N PRO A 144 -5.44 27.43 12.67
CA PRO A 144 -6.81 27.89 12.92
C PRO A 144 -7.36 28.81 11.81
N ASP A 145 -6.49 29.36 11.00
CA ASP A 145 -6.83 30.18 9.82
C ASP A 145 -7.03 29.35 8.54
N GLY A 146 -6.98 28.02 8.65
CA GLY A 146 -7.06 27.10 7.51
C GLY A 146 -5.75 26.91 6.74
N THR A 147 -4.66 27.54 7.19
CA THR A 147 -3.34 27.35 6.55
C THR A 147 -2.85 25.90 6.71
N LEU A 148 -2.45 25.28 5.61
CA LEU A 148 -1.81 23.97 5.62
C LEU A 148 -0.38 24.10 6.19
N LEU A 149 -0.14 23.53 7.37
CA LEU A 149 1.15 23.60 8.07
C LEU A 149 2.10 22.47 7.67
N ALA A 150 1.57 21.25 7.53
CA ALA A 150 2.34 20.09 7.15
C ALA A 150 1.42 19.00 6.54
N GLN A 151 2.04 18.06 5.86
CA GLN A 151 1.37 16.86 5.34
C GLN A 151 2.31 15.66 5.43
N ALA A 152 1.74 14.48 5.66
CA ALA A 152 2.49 13.23 5.72
C ALA A 152 1.65 12.07 5.20
N SER A 153 2.31 11.02 4.74
CA SER A 153 1.64 9.79 4.34
C SER A 153 2.52 8.57 4.60
N ALA A 154 1.90 7.45 4.91
CA ALA A 154 2.60 6.18 5.15
C ALA A 154 1.77 5.01 4.61
N PRO A 155 2.40 3.86 4.30
CA PRO A 155 1.67 2.63 4.06
C PRO A 155 0.78 2.26 5.25
N ASN A 156 -0.42 1.74 4.97
CA ASN A 156 -1.29 1.28 6.05
C ASN A 156 -0.67 0.04 6.72
N PRO A 157 -0.30 0.11 8.02
CA PRO A 157 0.39 -0.97 8.72
C PRO A 157 -0.47 -2.24 8.86
N GLN A 158 -1.77 -2.15 8.63
CA GLN A 158 -2.66 -3.33 8.63
C GLN A 158 -2.43 -4.25 7.42
N ALA A 159 -1.59 -3.88 6.45
CA ALA A 159 -1.26 -4.71 5.29
C ALA A 159 -0.68 -6.09 5.68
N GLY A 160 -0.05 -6.20 6.85
CA GLY A 160 0.47 -7.47 7.39
C GLY A 160 -0.61 -8.51 7.70
N TRP A 161 -1.86 -8.10 7.90
CA TRP A 161 -3.01 -8.99 8.16
C TRP A 161 -3.87 -9.25 6.92
N GLY A 162 -3.68 -8.47 5.86
CA GLY A 162 -4.41 -8.61 4.60
C GLY A 162 -4.19 -7.43 3.68
N ALA A 163 -4.08 -7.73 2.38
CA ALA A 163 -3.87 -6.70 1.35
C ALA A 163 -5.16 -5.89 1.07
N ASP A 164 -6.31 -6.45 1.38
CA ASP A 164 -7.63 -5.88 1.09
C ASP A 164 -8.52 -5.83 2.35
N VAL A 165 -9.67 -5.19 2.20
CA VAL A 165 -10.66 -4.99 3.27
C VAL A 165 -11.19 -6.31 3.81
N ILE A 166 -11.50 -7.26 2.92
CA ILE A 166 -12.14 -8.54 3.29
C ILE A 166 -11.20 -9.39 4.13
N SER A 167 -9.94 -9.54 3.68
CA SER A 167 -8.94 -10.31 4.42
C SER A 167 -8.66 -9.73 5.82
N ARG A 168 -8.72 -8.40 5.99
CA ARG A 168 -8.58 -7.76 7.31
C ARG A 168 -9.79 -7.97 8.20
N ILE A 169 -11.01 -7.92 7.64
CA ILE A 169 -12.23 -8.26 8.38
C ILE A 169 -12.16 -9.71 8.86
N GLU A 170 -11.76 -10.64 7.99
CA GLU A 170 -11.59 -12.04 8.37
C GLU A 170 -10.54 -12.22 9.48
N ALA A 171 -9.37 -11.58 9.35
CA ALA A 171 -8.33 -11.61 10.38
C ALA A 171 -8.86 -11.06 11.72
N ALA A 172 -9.62 -9.97 11.70
CA ALA A 172 -10.23 -9.41 12.92
C ALA A 172 -11.23 -10.37 13.56
N LEU A 173 -12.10 -11.00 12.76
CA LEU A 173 -13.07 -11.99 13.23
C LEU A 173 -12.40 -13.28 13.78
N HIS A 174 -11.17 -13.57 13.35
CA HIS A 174 -10.36 -14.68 13.87
C HIS A 174 -9.42 -14.27 15.03
N GLY A 175 -9.69 -13.15 15.69
CA GLY A 175 -9.01 -12.74 16.92
C GLY A 175 -7.86 -11.75 16.74
N SER A 176 -7.61 -11.23 15.54
CA SER A 176 -6.56 -10.22 15.31
C SER A 176 -7.07 -8.76 15.42
N GLY A 177 -8.31 -8.54 15.87
CA GLY A 177 -8.95 -7.23 15.91
C GLY A 177 -8.16 -6.20 16.72
N ASP A 178 -7.71 -6.58 17.93
CA ASP A 178 -6.92 -5.70 18.80
C ASP A 178 -5.59 -5.30 18.17
N ALA A 179 -4.90 -6.25 17.53
CA ALA A 179 -3.63 -6.01 16.88
C ALA A 179 -3.78 -5.10 15.64
N LEU A 180 -4.83 -5.30 14.85
CA LEU A 180 -5.19 -4.44 13.71
C LEU A 180 -5.48 -3.00 14.17
N ALA A 181 -6.28 -2.84 15.23
CA ALA A 181 -6.59 -1.52 15.79
C ALA A 181 -5.33 -0.84 16.34
N ALA A 182 -4.53 -1.56 17.12
CA ALA A 182 -3.29 -1.02 17.69
C ALA A 182 -2.31 -0.56 16.58
N SER A 183 -2.17 -1.34 15.51
CA SER A 183 -1.26 -1.02 14.40
C SER A 183 -1.67 0.26 13.67
N VAL A 184 -2.94 0.43 13.32
CA VAL A 184 -3.42 1.63 12.62
C VAL A 184 -3.39 2.85 13.52
N ARG A 185 -3.72 2.73 14.82
CA ARG A 185 -3.58 3.82 15.79
C ARG A 185 -2.13 4.27 15.94
N ALA A 186 -1.19 3.34 15.97
CA ALA A 186 0.23 3.65 15.97
C ALA A 186 0.66 4.37 14.69
N GLY A 187 0.18 3.94 13.52
CA GLY A 187 0.43 4.60 12.24
C GLY A 187 -0.10 6.03 12.20
N VAL A 188 -1.35 6.24 12.65
CA VAL A 188 -1.94 7.59 12.76
C VAL A 188 -1.13 8.48 13.70
N ARG A 189 -0.75 7.96 14.87
CA ARG A 189 0.09 8.70 15.82
C ARG A 189 1.44 9.07 15.21
N ALA A 190 2.10 8.17 14.49
CA ALA A 190 3.37 8.44 13.84
C ALA A 190 3.26 9.58 12.83
N LEU A 191 2.20 9.61 12.02
CA LEU A 191 1.95 10.70 11.07
C LEU A 191 1.73 12.05 11.76
N VAL A 192 0.97 12.08 12.86
CA VAL A 192 0.75 13.32 13.63
C VAL A 192 2.06 13.84 14.20
N LEU A 193 2.91 12.96 14.76
CA LEU A 193 4.23 13.32 15.27
C LEU A 193 5.16 13.85 14.17
N GLU A 194 5.16 13.21 13.01
CA GLU A 194 5.93 13.62 11.85
C GLU A 194 5.51 15.00 11.33
N MET A 195 4.20 15.24 11.21
CA MET A 195 3.67 16.54 10.79
C MET A 195 4.00 17.65 11.80
N ALA A 196 3.85 17.38 13.09
CA ALA A 196 4.18 18.34 14.14
C ALA A 196 5.66 18.72 14.09
N ALA A 197 6.55 17.72 13.93
CA ALA A 197 7.99 17.95 13.78
C ALA A 197 8.31 18.77 12.51
N SER A 198 7.67 18.46 11.37
CA SER A 198 7.86 19.19 10.12
C SER A 198 7.37 20.65 10.20
N ALA A 199 6.31 20.89 10.96
CA ALA A 199 5.78 22.23 11.22
C ALA A 199 6.52 22.99 12.35
N HIS A 200 7.53 22.35 12.99
CA HIS A 200 8.26 22.91 14.12
C HIS A 200 7.38 23.27 15.33
N ILE A 201 6.33 22.48 15.57
CA ILE A 201 5.43 22.62 16.71
C ILE A 201 5.48 21.38 17.62
N SER A 202 5.05 21.57 18.88
CA SER A 202 4.87 20.43 19.79
C SER A 202 3.69 19.57 19.36
N ALA A 203 3.80 18.25 19.51
CA ALA A 203 2.69 17.35 19.21
C ALA A 203 1.47 17.58 20.13
N GLU A 204 1.69 18.09 21.35
CA GLU A 204 0.64 18.47 22.29
C GLU A 204 -0.16 19.70 21.82
N ALA A 205 0.37 20.46 20.85
CA ALA A 205 -0.34 21.59 20.24
C ALA A 205 -1.41 21.14 19.23
N VAL A 206 -1.41 19.85 18.84
CA VAL A 206 -2.46 19.28 17.99
C VAL A 206 -3.65 18.95 18.87
N ASP A 207 -4.59 19.89 18.98
CA ASP A 207 -5.73 19.84 19.89
C ASP A 207 -7.03 19.31 19.27
N ALA A 208 -7.00 19.00 17.97
CA ALA A 208 -8.08 18.28 17.28
C ALA A 208 -7.56 17.27 16.27
N LEU A 209 -8.28 16.16 16.14
CA LEU A 209 -8.01 15.10 15.16
C LEU A 209 -9.32 14.65 14.51
N VAL A 210 -9.40 14.82 13.20
CA VAL A 210 -10.50 14.30 12.37
C VAL A 210 -9.98 13.11 11.59
N ILE A 211 -10.68 11.99 11.68
CA ILE A 211 -10.31 10.76 10.96
C ILE A 211 -11.41 10.39 9.99
N THR A 212 -11.04 10.15 8.74
CA THR A 212 -11.89 9.61 7.68
C THR A 212 -11.37 8.25 7.21
N GLY A 213 -12.18 7.55 6.45
CA GLY A 213 -11.83 6.26 5.85
C GLY A 213 -13.08 5.52 5.41
N ASN A 214 -12.90 4.40 4.70
CA ASN A 214 -14.06 3.55 4.42
C ASN A 214 -14.57 2.89 5.72
N THR A 215 -15.82 2.46 5.71
CA THR A 215 -16.52 1.94 6.90
C THR A 215 -15.72 0.84 7.61
N ALA A 216 -15.12 -0.10 6.87
CA ALA A 216 -14.36 -1.19 7.47
C ALA A 216 -13.09 -0.70 8.16
N MET A 217 -12.37 0.27 7.58
CA MET A 217 -11.17 0.85 8.19
C MET A 217 -11.51 1.58 9.48
N LEU A 218 -12.64 2.31 9.53
CA LEU A 218 -13.10 2.98 10.74
C LEU A 218 -13.54 1.97 11.82
N TYR A 219 -14.18 0.88 11.44
CA TYR A 219 -14.56 -0.19 12.38
C TYR A 219 -13.32 -0.90 12.93
N LEU A 220 -12.31 -1.17 12.10
CA LEU A 220 -11.03 -1.73 12.56
C LEU A 220 -10.30 -0.77 13.51
N LEU A 221 -10.34 0.55 13.25
CA LEU A 221 -9.75 1.56 14.13
C LEU A 221 -10.43 1.60 15.51
N THR A 222 -11.76 1.56 15.51
CA THR A 222 -12.59 1.72 16.74
C THR A 222 -12.89 0.41 17.44
N GLN A 223 -12.55 -0.73 16.85
CA GLN A 223 -12.89 -2.08 17.32
C GLN A 223 -14.41 -2.31 17.37
N THR A 224 -15.15 -1.68 16.46
CA THR A 224 -16.58 -1.89 16.34
C THR A 224 -16.85 -3.28 15.72
N ASP A 225 -17.98 -3.91 16.09
CA ASP A 225 -18.33 -5.24 15.59
C ASP A 225 -18.48 -5.28 14.06
N LEU A 226 -17.66 -6.11 13.43
CA LEU A 226 -17.57 -6.29 11.98
C LEU A 226 -18.52 -7.37 11.44
N ALA A 227 -19.21 -8.11 12.30
CA ALA A 227 -20.04 -9.25 11.90
C ALA A 227 -21.16 -8.84 10.94
N ASN A 228 -21.68 -7.63 11.06
CA ASN A 228 -22.74 -7.11 10.21
C ASN A 228 -22.23 -6.71 8.82
N ILE A 229 -21.03 -6.14 8.70
CA ILE A 229 -20.43 -5.78 7.41
C ILE A 229 -20.22 -7.03 6.53
N ARG A 230 -19.79 -8.14 7.12
CA ARG A 230 -19.59 -9.40 6.40
C ARG A 230 -20.90 -9.96 5.83
N ARG A 231 -22.02 -9.80 6.52
CA ARG A 231 -23.33 -10.29 6.06
C ARG A 231 -23.80 -9.55 4.81
N ASP A 232 -23.53 -8.25 4.72
CA ASP A 232 -23.94 -7.42 3.59
C ASP A 232 -23.06 -7.63 2.36
N CYS A 233 -21.77 -7.88 2.53
CA CYS A 233 -20.86 -8.22 1.42
C CYS A 233 -21.20 -9.55 0.73
N ASN A 234 -21.84 -10.50 1.41
CA ASN A 234 -22.26 -11.77 0.84
C ASN A 234 -23.63 -11.73 0.13
N ARG A 235 -24.29 -10.56 0.06
CA ARG A 235 -25.59 -10.37 -0.58
C ARG A 235 -25.51 -9.68 -1.95
N ILE A 236 -24.32 -9.32 -2.40
CA ILE A 236 -24.04 -8.74 -3.72
C ILE A 236 -23.36 -9.81 -4.59
#